data_b902061373193ed06f34df433edb357e
#
_entry.id   b902061373193ed06f34df433edb357e
#
_cell.length_a   1.000
_cell.length_b   1.000
_cell.length_c   1.000
_cell.angle_alpha   90.00
_cell.angle_beta   90.00
_cell.angle_gamma   90.00
#
_symmetry.space_group_name_H-M   'P 1'
#
loop_
_entity.id
_entity.type
_entity.pdbx_description
1 polymer ?
#
loop_
_entity_poly.entity_id
_entity_poly.type
_entity_poly.pdbx_seq_one_letter_code
_entity_poly.pdbx_strand_id
1 'polypeptide(L)'
;MLPSSTKQNYKSAEAGVAYLGLCVADEADCIDWLKGPVRKRAYDAEEVAALNDFMRVEGFDDTALHAALMAPDEQLSENDIGEAMAELALQSQLQAIWPTNRRRDMRSVRASLPGADIVGFIPLDDGGYRFLFAEVKTSSDLKVPPAVMYGNKGLEYQLCTLATDWRVLRRLLSYTYSRVRETSLMPVWREAFKRLADEFPTGAELVGVLVRDTTPQAKDVAHHAGALSGKLPNVDCVSLLALYICVPAKNWSLHCTPL
;
A
#
# COMPACT_ATOMS: atom_id res chain seq x y z
N MET A 1 -0.18 9.92 -7.90
CA MET A 1 0.02 11.10 -7.03
C MET A 1 -1.26 11.38 -6.26
N LEU A 2 -1.13 11.99 -5.06
CA LEU A 2 -2.28 12.46 -4.27
C LEU A 2 -2.99 13.64 -4.95
N PRO A 3 -4.30 13.86 -4.68
CA PRO A 3 -5.04 15.04 -5.14
C PRO A 3 -4.39 16.36 -4.69
N SER A 4 -4.59 17.41 -5.47
CA SER A 4 -4.04 18.75 -5.17
C SER A 4 -4.64 19.36 -3.90
N SER A 5 -5.88 19.01 -3.57
CA SER A 5 -6.57 19.41 -2.33
C SER A 5 -6.11 18.67 -1.07
N THR A 6 -5.15 17.74 -1.19
CA THR A 6 -4.64 16.99 -0.04
C THR A 6 -3.93 17.91 0.94
N LYS A 7 -4.37 17.89 2.20
CA LYS A 7 -3.81 18.69 3.28
C LYS A 7 -3.20 17.80 4.36
N GLN A 8 -2.08 18.22 4.91
CA GLN A 8 -1.55 17.66 6.14
C GLN A 8 -2.33 18.19 7.33
N ASN A 9 -3.03 17.33 8.04
CA ASN A 9 -3.82 17.70 9.22
C ASN A 9 -2.99 17.67 10.50
N TYR A 10 -2.07 16.71 10.59
CA TYR A 10 -1.14 16.59 11.70
C TYR A 10 0.12 15.84 11.26
N LYS A 11 1.22 16.13 11.94
CA LYS A 11 2.49 15.39 11.85
C LYS A 11 3.16 15.46 13.19
N SER A 12 3.51 14.32 13.76
CA SER A 12 4.16 14.23 15.07
C SER A 12 4.87 12.88 15.22
N ALA A 13 5.43 12.62 16.39
CA ALA A 13 5.98 11.34 16.78
C ALA A 13 5.59 11.04 18.22
N GLU A 14 5.43 9.78 18.55
CA GLU A 14 5.20 9.29 19.90
C GLU A 14 6.25 8.24 20.21
N ALA A 15 7.09 8.51 21.22
CA ALA A 15 8.18 7.63 21.65
C ALA A 15 9.07 7.11 20.48
N GLY A 16 9.39 7.98 19.52
CA GLY A 16 10.24 7.68 18.35
C GLY A 16 9.48 7.22 17.10
N VAL A 17 8.27 6.71 17.20
CA VAL A 17 7.46 6.32 16.04
C VAL A 17 6.77 7.55 15.45
N ALA A 18 7.13 7.89 14.21
CA ALA A 18 6.52 9.01 13.48
C ALA A 18 5.09 8.69 13.03
N TYR A 19 4.22 9.69 13.01
CA TYR A 19 2.90 9.55 12.41
C TYR A 19 2.45 10.82 11.69
N LEU A 20 1.69 10.61 10.61
CA LEU A 20 1.21 11.63 9.69
C LEU A 20 -0.28 11.43 9.40
N GLY A 21 -1.05 12.49 9.39
CA GLY A 21 -2.44 12.49 8.91
C GLY A 21 -2.61 13.40 7.70
N LEU A 22 -3.08 12.80 6.60
CA LEU A 22 -3.41 13.46 5.35
C LEU A 22 -4.92 13.44 5.14
N CYS A 23 -5.49 14.51 4.60
CA CYS A 23 -6.90 14.58 4.27
C CYS A 23 -7.10 15.11 2.85
N VAL A 24 -7.84 14.34 2.04
CA VAL A 24 -8.39 14.82 0.76
C VAL A 24 -9.72 15.48 1.07
N ALA A 25 -9.73 16.82 1.13
CA ALA A 25 -10.84 17.58 1.67
C ALA A 25 -11.88 18.00 0.61
N ASP A 26 -11.48 18.05 -0.67
CA ASP A 26 -12.37 18.40 -1.78
C ASP A 26 -13.00 17.16 -2.40
N GLU A 27 -14.33 17.12 -2.49
CA GLU A 27 -15.08 15.95 -2.97
C GLU A 27 -14.87 15.71 -4.47
N ALA A 28 -14.79 16.77 -5.28
CA ALA A 28 -14.57 16.63 -6.72
C ALA A 28 -13.18 16.07 -7.01
N ASP A 29 -12.13 16.63 -6.38
CA ASP A 29 -10.76 16.12 -6.47
C ASP A 29 -10.66 14.66 -6.00
N CYS A 30 -11.39 14.30 -4.94
CA CYS A 30 -11.43 12.94 -4.42
C CYS A 30 -12.08 11.98 -5.42
N ILE A 31 -13.21 12.35 -6.00
CA ILE A 31 -13.91 11.54 -7.02
C ILE A 31 -13.04 11.36 -8.26
N ASP A 32 -12.37 12.42 -8.72
CA ASP A 32 -11.47 12.35 -9.88
C ASP A 32 -10.25 11.46 -9.59
N TRP A 33 -9.74 11.51 -8.37
CA TRP A 33 -8.67 10.63 -7.93
C TRP A 33 -9.10 9.16 -7.92
N LEU A 34 -10.30 8.87 -7.39
CA LEU A 34 -10.90 7.54 -7.40
C LEU A 34 -11.10 7.01 -8.83
N LYS A 35 -11.71 7.81 -9.71
CA LYS A 35 -11.96 7.45 -11.12
C LYS A 35 -10.70 7.32 -11.97
N GLY A 36 -9.64 8.01 -11.59
CA GLY A 36 -8.38 8.06 -12.31
C GLY A 36 -7.28 7.22 -11.68
N PRO A 37 -6.37 7.83 -10.90
CA PRO A 37 -5.18 7.15 -10.36
C PRO A 37 -5.48 5.93 -9.51
N VAL A 38 -6.47 6.00 -8.58
CA VAL A 38 -6.82 4.88 -7.69
C VAL A 38 -7.34 3.71 -8.51
N ARG A 39 -8.31 3.95 -9.41
CA ARG A 39 -8.85 2.94 -10.30
C ARG A 39 -7.76 2.27 -11.14
N LYS A 40 -6.86 3.07 -11.75
CA LYS A 40 -5.76 2.54 -12.57
C LYS A 40 -4.85 1.64 -11.75
N ARG A 41 -4.52 2.05 -10.52
CA ARG A 41 -3.64 1.25 -9.64
C ARG A 41 -4.33 -0.02 -9.17
N ALA A 42 -5.60 0.06 -8.75
CA ALA A 42 -6.36 -1.05 -8.22
C ALA A 42 -6.65 -2.15 -9.26
N TYR A 43 -6.84 -1.77 -10.54
CA TYR A 43 -7.06 -2.71 -11.65
C TYR A 43 -5.79 -3.06 -12.43
N ASP A 44 -4.62 -2.60 -12.00
CA ASP A 44 -3.35 -2.84 -12.73
C ASP A 44 -3.41 -2.42 -14.21
N ALA A 45 -3.97 -1.24 -14.47
CA ALA A 45 -4.31 -0.76 -15.81
C ALA A 45 -3.12 -0.73 -16.77
N GLU A 46 -1.91 -0.51 -16.27
CA GLU A 46 -0.68 -0.48 -17.08
C GLU A 46 -0.37 -1.88 -17.64
N GLU A 47 -0.48 -2.93 -16.82
CA GLU A 47 -0.24 -4.30 -17.26
C GLU A 47 -1.34 -4.81 -18.19
N VAL A 48 -2.61 -4.46 -17.88
CA VAL A 48 -3.74 -4.78 -18.77
C VAL A 48 -3.55 -4.12 -20.13
N ALA A 49 -3.13 -2.86 -20.17
CA ALA A 49 -2.85 -2.16 -21.43
C ALA A 49 -1.66 -2.80 -22.19
N ALA A 50 -0.59 -3.18 -21.50
CA ALA A 50 0.57 -3.84 -22.10
C ALA A 50 0.18 -5.21 -22.69
N LEU A 51 -0.64 -6.00 -22.00
CA LEU A 51 -1.16 -7.27 -22.50
C LEU A 51 -2.02 -7.07 -23.73
N ASN A 52 -2.92 -6.07 -23.72
CA ASN A 52 -3.76 -5.72 -24.85
C ASN A 52 -2.94 -5.32 -26.09
N ASP A 53 -1.92 -4.47 -25.88
CA ASP A 53 -1.00 -4.05 -26.96
C ASP A 53 -0.22 -5.23 -27.53
N PHE A 54 0.27 -6.14 -26.67
CA PHE A 54 0.91 -7.38 -27.10
C PHE A 54 -0.02 -8.22 -27.98
N MET A 55 -1.25 -8.47 -27.53
CA MET A 55 -2.23 -9.26 -28.28
C MET A 55 -2.54 -8.62 -29.66
N ARG A 56 -2.64 -7.31 -29.70
CA ARG A 56 -2.86 -6.58 -30.95
C ARG A 56 -1.69 -6.70 -31.93
N VAL A 57 -0.45 -6.57 -31.42
CA VAL A 57 0.77 -6.69 -32.25
C VAL A 57 0.91 -8.11 -32.82
N GLU A 58 0.55 -9.12 -32.06
CA GLU A 58 0.61 -10.53 -32.47
C GLU A 58 -0.62 -10.96 -33.31
N GLY A 59 -1.59 -10.07 -33.53
CA GLY A 59 -2.79 -10.36 -34.36
C GLY A 59 -3.84 -11.22 -33.67
N PHE A 60 -3.94 -11.13 -32.33
CA PHE A 60 -4.92 -11.88 -31.52
C PHE A 60 -6.09 -11.01 -31.03
N ASP A 61 -6.17 -9.75 -31.45
CA ASP A 61 -7.15 -8.76 -30.99
C ASP A 61 -8.62 -9.09 -31.34
N ASP A 62 -8.87 -9.90 -32.39
CA ASP A 62 -10.21 -10.33 -32.77
C ASP A 62 -10.56 -11.75 -32.29
N THR A 63 -9.80 -12.29 -31.34
CA THR A 63 -10.01 -13.67 -30.86
C THR A 63 -10.96 -13.76 -29.67
N ALA A 64 -11.61 -14.90 -29.48
CA ALA A 64 -12.41 -15.18 -28.28
C ALA A 64 -11.54 -15.14 -27.00
N LEU A 65 -10.25 -15.48 -27.12
CA LEU A 65 -9.30 -15.38 -26.01
C LEU A 65 -9.08 -13.91 -25.62
N HIS A 66 -8.86 -13.01 -26.58
CA HIS A 66 -8.73 -11.59 -26.32
C HIS A 66 -9.99 -11.04 -25.64
N ALA A 67 -11.18 -11.34 -26.17
CA ALA A 67 -12.44 -10.92 -25.54
C ALA A 67 -12.59 -11.42 -24.10
N ALA A 68 -12.15 -12.64 -23.81
CA ALA A 68 -12.18 -13.20 -22.45
C ALA A 68 -11.17 -12.54 -21.52
N LEU A 69 -9.96 -12.23 -21.99
CA LEU A 69 -8.90 -11.58 -21.20
C LEU A 69 -9.18 -10.09 -20.95
N MET A 70 -9.87 -9.42 -21.87
CA MET A 70 -10.27 -8.01 -21.76
C MET A 70 -11.69 -7.85 -21.18
N ALA A 71 -12.34 -8.93 -20.76
CA ALA A 71 -13.62 -8.84 -20.07
C ALA A 71 -13.48 -8.02 -18.78
N PRO A 72 -14.46 -7.15 -18.44
CA PRO A 72 -14.42 -6.36 -17.22
C PRO A 72 -14.19 -7.22 -15.98
N ASP A 73 -13.27 -6.78 -15.14
CA ASP A 73 -12.98 -7.41 -13.87
C ASP A 73 -14.16 -7.34 -12.89
N GLU A 74 -14.09 -8.14 -11.82
CA GLU A 74 -15.01 -8.00 -10.70
C GLU A 74 -14.88 -6.64 -10.00
N GLN A 75 -15.99 -6.17 -9.43
CA GLN A 75 -16.01 -4.94 -8.64
C GLN A 75 -15.10 -5.08 -7.42
N LEU A 76 -14.29 -4.04 -7.19
CA LEU A 76 -13.37 -3.98 -6.07
C LEU A 76 -14.09 -3.78 -4.73
N SER A 77 -13.55 -4.40 -3.69
CA SER A 77 -13.97 -4.13 -2.31
C SER A 77 -13.39 -2.79 -1.81
N GLU A 78 -13.95 -2.28 -0.71
CA GLU A 78 -13.41 -1.10 -0.03
C GLU A 78 -11.95 -1.28 0.40
N ASN A 79 -11.57 -2.50 0.78
CA ASN A 79 -10.18 -2.82 1.16
C ASN A 79 -9.24 -2.75 -0.04
N ASP A 80 -9.62 -3.30 -1.20
CA ASP A 80 -8.81 -3.25 -2.42
C ASP A 80 -8.56 -1.80 -2.85
N ILE A 81 -9.60 -0.96 -2.77
CA ILE A 81 -9.51 0.47 -3.08
C ILE A 81 -8.66 1.19 -2.04
N GLY A 82 -8.83 0.87 -0.76
CA GLY A 82 -8.03 1.42 0.34
C GLY A 82 -6.53 1.10 0.20
N GLU A 83 -6.18 -0.12 -0.20
CA GLU A 83 -4.79 -0.49 -0.48
C GLU A 83 -4.21 0.28 -1.66
N ALA A 84 -4.95 0.44 -2.77
CA ALA A 84 -4.51 1.26 -3.89
C ALA A 84 -4.31 2.74 -3.50
N MET A 85 -5.19 3.30 -2.66
CA MET A 85 -5.01 4.63 -2.10
C MET A 85 -3.76 4.73 -1.23
N ALA A 86 -3.50 3.72 -0.38
CA ALA A 86 -2.33 3.65 0.48
C ALA A 86 -1.03 3.61 -0.34
N GLU A 87 -0.97 2.80 -1.40
CA GLU A 87 0.17 2.76 -2.32
C GLU A 87 0.46 4.14 -2.95
N LEU A 88 -0.56 4.82 -3.47
CA LEU A 88 -0.42 6.14 -4.06
C LEU A 88 0.01 7.20 -3.02
N ALA A 89 -0.47 7.10 -1.78
CA ALA A 89 -0.06 7.97 -0.69
C ALA A 89 1.41 7.74 -0.31
N LEU A 90 1.83 6.47 -0.16
CA LEU A 90 3.22 6.11 0.14
C LEU A 90 4.16 6.49 -1.01
N GLN A 91 3.75 6.32 -2.27
CA GLN A 91 4.51 6.78 -3.42
C GLN A 91 4.71 8.31 -3.39
N SER A 92 3.69 9.05 -3.01
CA SER A 92 3.76 10.51 -2.91
C SER A 92 4.61 10.99 -1.73
N GLN A 93 4.57 10.31 -0.59
CA GLN A 93 5.23 10.72 0.66
C GLN A 93 6.67 10.20 0.77
N LEU A 94 6.94 9.00 0.29
CA LEU A 94 8.21 8.28 0.45
C LEU A 94 8.91 8.00 -0.87
N GLN A 95 8.38 8.45 -2.00
CA GLN A 95 8.86 8.13 -3.35
C GLN A 95 8.95 6.60 -3.58
N ALA A 96 8.03 5.85 -2.98
CA ALA A 96 8.03 4.40 -3.02
C ALA A 96 7.93 3.86 -4.44
N ILE A 97 8.66 2.77 -4.69
CA ILE A 97 8.71 2.03 -5.97
C ILE A 97 8.04 0.68 -5.77
N TRP A 98 7.08 0.35 -6.64
CA TRP A 98 6.29 -0.87 -6.55
C TRP A 98 6.72 -1.90 -7.59
N PRO A 99 7.41 -3.00 -7.19
CA PRO A 99 7.70 -4.12 -8.09
C PRO A 99 6.48 -5.02 -8.29
N THR A 100 5.44 -4.82 -7.51
CA THR A 100 4.27 -5.69 -7.39
C THR A 100 3.00 -4.90 -7.60
N ASN A 101 1.94 -5.59 -7.99
CA ASN A 101 0.58 -5.08 -7.94
C ASN A 101 -0.30 -6.18 -7.33
N ARG A 102 -1.11 -5.84 -6.35
CA ARG A 102 -1.97 -6.80 -5.67
C ARG A 102 -2.82 -7.62 -6.66
N ARG A 103 -3.47 -6.96 -7.61
CA ARG A 103 -4.36 -7.59 -8.58
C ARG A 103 -3.66 -8.67 -9.39
N ARG A 104 -2.50 -8.35 -9.95
CA ARG A 104 -1.66 -9.26 -10.74
C ARG A 104 -1.10 -10.40 -9.91
N ASP A 105 -0.77 -10.15 -8.66
CA ASP A 105 0.04 -11.03 -7.84
C ASP A 105 -0.78 -11.95 -6.93
N MET A 106 -2.08 -11.73 -6.81
CA MET A 106 -2.97 -12.62 -6.06
C MET A 106 -3.15 -13.95 -6.78
N ARG A 107 -3.02 -15.04 -6.03
CA ARG A 107 -3.27 -16.41 -6.56
C ARG A 107 -4.76 -16.72 -6.76
N SER A 108 -5.62 -15.95 -6.14
CA SER A 108 -7.08 -15.99 -6.29
C SER A 108 -7.65 -14.67 -5.77
N VAL A 109 -8.88 -14.34 -6.17
CA VAL A 109 -9.59 -13.09 -5.80
C VAL A 109 -9.66 -12.83 -4.28
N ARG A 110 -9.44 -13.86 -3.46
CA ARG A 110 -9.48 -13.78 -1.98
C ARG A 110 -8.14 -14.07 -1.30
N ALA A 111 -7.07 -14.25 -2.05
CA ALA A 111 -5.76 -14.51 -1.47
C ALA A 111 -5.12 -13.18 -1.03
N SER A 112 -4.51 -13.16 0.15
CA SER A 112 -3.61 -12.08 0.55
C SER A 112 -2.19 -12.35 0.09
N LEU A 113 -1.41 -11.29 -0.12
CA LEU A 113 0.03 -11.40 -0.30
C LEU A 113 0.70 -12.04 0.92
N PRO A 114 1.85 -12.69 0.77
CA PRO A 114 2.48 -13.42 1.88
C PRO A 114 3.07 -12.47 2.93
N GLY A 115 2.25 -11.95 3.83
CA GLY A 115 2.70 -11.35 5.08
C GLY A 115 2.64 -9.82 5.20
N ALA A 116 2.48 -9.08 4.11
CA ALA A 116 2.23 -7.63 4.09
C ALA A 116 1.25 -7.30 2.97
N ASP A 117 0.43 -6.28 3.14
CA ASP A 117 -0.52 -5.84 2.11
C ASP A 117 0.21 -5.14 0.96
N ILE A 118 1.25 -4.37 1.26
CA ILE A 118 2.04 -3.63 0.29
C ILE A 118 3.53 -3.94 0.48
N VAL A 119 4.22 -4.17 -0.64
CA VAL A 119 5.65 -4.48 -0.67
C VAL A 119 6.35 -3.67 -1.76
N GLY A 120 7.43 -2.97 -1.40
CA GLY A 120 8.13 -2.10 -2.33
C GLY A 120 9.53 -1.72 -1.86
N PHE A 121 10.02 -0.63 -2.44
CA PHE A 121 11.30 -0.01 -2.09
C PHE A 121 11.13 1.49 -1.90
N ILE A 122 11.93 2.06 -1.03
CA ILE A 122 12.07 3.51 -0.91
C ILE A 122 13.52 3.92 -1.17
N PRO A 123 13.74 5.04 -1.89
CA PRO A 123 15.06 5.65 -1.98
C PRO A 123 15.42 6.29 -0.65
N LEU A 124 16.71 6.36 -0.36
CA LEU A 124 17.26 7.02 0.82
C LEU A 124 18.15 8.19 0.40
N ASP A 125 18.38 9.13 1.32
CA ASP A 125 19.18 10.34 1.06
C ASP A 125 20.64 10.02 0.70
N ASP A 126 21.15 8.86 1.11
CA ASP A 126 22.49 8.36 0.75
C ASP A 126 22.58 7.78 -0.68
N GLY A 127 21.50 7.83 -1.44
CA GLY A 127 21.39 7.29 -2.80
C GLY A 127 21.12 5.79 -2.86
N GLY A 128 21.02 5.10 -1.72
CA GLY A 128 20.66 3.69 -1.61
C GLY A 128 19.17 3.45 -1.56
N TYR A 129 18.79 2.19 -1.32
CA TYR A 129 17.41 1.77 -1.21
C TYR A 129 17.18 0.94 0.05
N ARG A 130 15.93 0.95 0.54
CA ARG A 130 15.44 0.12 1.63
C ARG A 130 14.17 -0.59 1.20
N PHE A 131 13.93 -1.82 1.71
CA PHE A 131 12.61 -2.45 1.58
C PHE A 131 11.55 -1.63 2.32
N LEU A 132 10.37 -1.53 1.72
CA LEU A 132 9.16 -0.99 2.33
C LEU A 132 8.15 -2.13 2.47
N PHE A 133 7.70 -2.39 3.69
CA PHE A 133 6.59 -3.30 3.98
C PHE A 133 5.49 -2.51 4.68
N ALA A 134 4.28 -2.54 4.12
CA ALA A 134 3.17 -1.84 4.74
C ALA A 134 1.96 -2.74 4.96
N GLU A 135 1.27 -2.44 6.05
CA GLU A 135 -0.02 -3.01 6.40
C GLU A 135 -1.09 -1.93 6.29
N VAL A 136 -2.20 -2.25 5.66
CA VAL A 136 -3.28 -1.29 5.40
C VAL A 136 -4.56 -1.71 6.12
N LYS A 137 -5.21 -0.76 6.75
CA LYS A 137 -6.55 -0.92 7.31
C LYS A 137 -7.49 0.13 6.76
N THR A 138 -8.65 -0.31 6.32
CA THR A 138 -9.74 0.56 5.87
C THR A 138 -10.86 0.53 6.90
N SER A 139 -11.40 1.70 7.28
CA SER A 139 -12.46 1.76 8.29
C SER A 139 -13.34 2.98 8.19
N SER A 140 -14.66 2.76 8.20
CA SER A 140 -15.71 3.77 8.41
C SER A 140 -16.23 3.81 9.85
N ASP A 141 -15.58 3.08 10.79
CA ASP A 141 -15.95 3.07 12.22
C ASP A 141 -15.79 4.48 12.81
N LEU A 142 -16.80 4.98 13.49
CA LEU A 142 -16.75 6.30 14.14
C LEU A 142 -15.90 6.33 15.42
N LYS A 143 -15.49 5.16 15.94
CA LYS A 143 -14.59 5.10 17.09
C LYS A 143 -13.22 5.67 16.77
N VAL A 144 -12.57 6.22 17.79
CA VAL A 144 -11.24 6.84 17.72
C VAL A 144 -10.38 6.27 18.85
N PRO A 145 -9.38 5.42 18.55
CA PRO A 145 -9.08 4.75 17.28
C PRO A 145 -10.15 3.72 16.85
N PRO A 146 -10.24 3.40 15.53
CA PRO A 146 -11.19 2.41 15.04
C PRO A 146 -10.82 0.99 15.44
N ALA A 147 -11.81 0.08 15.44
CA ALA A 147 -11.61 -1.30 15.89
C ALA A 147 -10.57 -2.09 15.08
N VAL A 148 -10.37 -1.77 13.81
CA VAL A 148 -9.38 -2.39 12.92
C VAL A 148 -7.91 -2.20 13.36
N MET A 149 -7.66 -1.30 14.28
CA MET A 149 -6.32 -1.07 14.83
C MET A 149 -5.91 -2.13 15.86
N TYR A 150 -6.85 -2.88 16.43
CA TYR A 150 -6.67 -3.76 17.58
C TYR A 150 -6.81 -5.25 17.24
N GLY A 151 -6.32 -6.11 18.16
CA GLY A 151 -6.44 -7.57 18.08
C GLY A 151 -5.46 -8.20 17.09
N ASN A 152 -5.57 -9.53 16.92
CA ASN A 152 -4.62 -10.32 16.11
C ASN A 152 -4.66 -10.04 14.60
N LYS A 153 -5.66 -9.30 14.13
CA LYS A 153 -5.76 -8.79 12.74
C LYS A 153 -5.63 -7.28 12.69
N GLY A 154 -5.36 -6.65 13.82
CA GLY A 154 -5.19 -5.19 13.91
C GLY A 154 -3.85 -4.74 13.37
N LEU A 155 -3.80 -3.47 12.96
CA LEU A 155 -2.61 -2.85 12.36
C LEU A 155 -1.37 -3.05 13.25
N GLU A 156 -1.48 -2.77 14.55
CA GLU A 156 -0.38 -2.88 15.50
C GLU A 156 0.21 -4.29 15.58
N TYR A 157 -0.64 -5.33 15.71
CA TYR A 157 -0.20 -6.71 15.77
C TYR A 157 0.50 -7.15 14.48
N GLN A 158 -0.04 -6.75 13.34
CA GLN A 158 0.52 -7.13 12.04
C GLN A 158 1.87 -6.45 11.79
N LEU A 159 2.04 -5.17 12.16
CA LEU A 159 3.34 -4.51 12.10
C LEU A 159 4.37 -5.18 13.02
N CYS A 160 3.98 -5.55 14.24
CA CYS A 160 4.87 -6.32 15.12
C CYS A 160 5.27 -7.67 14.50
N THR A 161 4.34 -8.36 13.84
CA THR A 161 4.63 -9.62 13.14
C THR A 161 5.61 -9.42 11.99
N LEU A 162 5.44 -8.36 11.18
CA LEU A 162 6.37 -7.99 10.12
C LEU A 162 7.79 -7.71 10.65
N ALA A 163 7.88 -7.06 11.81
CA ALA A 163 9.15 -6.70 12.42
C ALA A 163 9.89 -7.89 13.07
N THR A 164 9.16 -8.91 13.55
CA THR A 164 9.75 -9.92 14.43
C THR A 164 9.70 -11.36 13.90
N ASP A 165 8.78 -11.68 12.97
CA ASP A 165 8.68 -13.03 12.39
C ASP A 165 9.55 -13.15 11.12
N TRP A 166 10.75 -13.71 11.29
CA TRP A 166 11.68 -13.95 10.16
C TRP A 166 11.09 -14.86 9.08
N ARG A 167 10.07 -15.67 9.37
CA ARG A 167 9.40 -16.52 8.37
C ARG A 167 8.55 -15.69 7.42
N VAL A 168 7.94 -14.63 7.94
CA VAL A 168 7.21 -13.65 7.15
C VAL A 168 8.20 -12.90 6.26
N LEU A 169 9.26 -12.36 6.84
CA LEU A 169 10.31 -11.65 6.12
C LEU A 169 10.90 -12.52 4.99
N ARG A 170 11.25 -13.78 5.28
CA ARG A 170 11.76 -14.71 4.27
C ARG A 170 10.80 -14.87 3.08
N ARG A 171 9.49 -14.98 3.34
CA ARG A 171 8.49 -15.08 2.27
C ARG A 171 8.42 -13.81 1.44
N LEU A 172 8.44 -12.64 2.07
CA LEU A 172 8.43 -11.35 1.39
C LEU A 172 9.67 -11.16 0.52
N LEU A 173 10.85 -11.49 1.01
CA LEU A 173 12.10 -11.43 0.24
C LEU A 173 12.09 -12.38 -0.95
N SER A 174 11.65 -13.63 -0.77
CA SER A 174 11.55 -14.60 -1.86
C SER A 174 10.52 -14.16 -2.91
N TYR A 175 9.40 -13.59 -2.46
CA TYR A 175 8.36 -13.07 -3.33
C TYR A 175 8.87 -11.88 -4.15
N THR A 176 9.43 -10.86 -3.51
CA THR A 176 9.96 -9.68 -4.22
C THR A 176 11.10 -10.05 -5.16
N TYR A 177 12.01 -10.93 -4.75
CA TYR A 177 13.07 -11.43 -5.63
C TYR A 177 12.50 -12.03 -6.91
N SER A 178 11.48 -12.89 -6.80
CA SER A 178 10.88 -13.53 -7.98
C SER A 178 10.25 -12.53 -8.95
N ARG A 179 9.83 -11.36 -8.47
CA ARG A 179 9.23 -10.30 -9.29
C ARG A 179 10.23 -9.40 -9.97
N VAL A 180 11.41 -9.23 -9.38
CA VAL A 180 12.39 -8.26 -9.88
C VAL A 180 13.60 -8.89 -10.60
N ARG A 181 13.85 -10.20 -10.44
CA ARG A 181 15.08 -10.85 -10.89
C ARG A 181 15.42 -10.66 -12.37
N GLU A 182 14.42 -10.45 -13.22
CA GLU A 182 14.55 -10.28 -14.67
C GLU A 182 14.12 -8.87 -15.14
N THR A 183 14.06 -7.92 -14.20
CA THR A 183 13.64 -6.54 -14.48
C THR A 183 14.74 -5.52 -14.17
N SER A 184 14.51 -4.27 -14.57
CA SER A 184 15.39 -3.13 -14.23
C SER A 184 15.42 -2.82 -12.72
N LEU A 185 14.56 -3.42 -11.91
CA LEU A 185 14.52 -3.23 -10.45
C LEU A 185 15.47 -4.18 -9.69
N MET A 186 16.14 -5.12 -10.36
CA MET A 186 17.07 -6.03 -9.68
C MET A 186 18.24 -5.31 -8.97
N PRO A 187 18.85 -4.24 -9.50
CA PRO A 187 19.84 -3.45 -8.75
C PRO A 187 19.26 -2.83 -7.47
N VAL A 188 18.05 -2.28 -7.52
CA VAL A 188 17.34 -1.71 -6.35
C VAL A 188 17.13 -2.77 -5.27
N TRP A 189 16.69 -3.96 -5.67
CA TRP A 189 16.49 -5.09 -4.74
C TRP A 189 17.79 -5.51 -4.06
N ARG A 190 18.90 -5.57 -4.80
CA ARG A 190 20.21 -5.94 -4.25
C ARG A 190 20.69 -4.96 -3.19
N GLU A 191 20.53 -3.67 -3.43
CA GLU A 191 20.92 -2.64 -2.47
C GLU A 191 20.04 -2.69 -1.22
N ALA A 192 18.73 -2.80 -1.38
CA ALA A 192 17.81 -2.95 -0.27
C ALA A 192 18.10 -4.24 0.55
N PHE A 193 18.45 -5.34 -0.15
CA PHE A 193 18.81 -6.60 0.52
C PHE A 193 20.14 -6.49 1.28
N LYS A 194 21.15 -5.83 0.72
CA LYS A 194 22.42 -5.58 1.40
C LYS A 194 22.19 -4.77 2.68
N ARG A 195 21.44 -3.68 2.59
CA ARG A 195 21.09 -2.85 3.77
C ARG A 195 20.35 -3.65 4.82
N LEU A 196 19.36 -4.44 4.42
CA LEU A 196 18.65 -5.31 5.35
C LEU A 196 19.58 -6.32 6.04
N ALA A 197 20.55 -6.87 5.32
CA ALA A 197 21.53 -7.81 5.89
C ALA A 197 22.49 -7.12 6.87
N ASP A 198 22.94 -5.91 6.54
CA ASP A 198 23.88 -5.12 7.37
C ASP A 198 23.20 -4.58 8.64
N GLU A 199 21.89 -4.23 8.55
CA GLU A 199 21.11 -3.61 9.63
C GLU A 199 20.10 -4.57 10.27
N PHE A 200 20.15 -5.88 10.01
CA PHE A 200 19.17 -6.84 10.51
C PHE A 200 19.04 -6.80 12.05
N PRO A 201 17.81 -6.79 12.60
CA PRO A 201 16.50 -6.95 11.94
C PRO A 201 15.82 -5.65 11.49
N THR A 202 16.51 -4.53 11.45
CA THR A 202 15.96 -3.17 11.37
C THR A 202 16.11 -2.51 10.00
N GLY A 203 16.66 -3.19 9.02
CA GLY A 203 16.99 -2.66 7.70
C GLY A 203 15.82 -2.50 6.72
N ALA A 204 14.56 -2.63 7.17
CA ALA A 204 13.37 -2.41 6.37
C ALA A 204 12.53 -1.28 6.96
N GLU A 205 11.86 -0.52 6.10
CA GLU A 205 10.85 0.46 6.50
C GLU A 205 9.50 -0.24 6.70
N LEU A 206 8.88 -0.05 7.85
CA LEU A 206 7.58 -0.59 8.21
C LEU A 206 6.56 0.54 8.31
N VAL A 207 5.50 0.48 7.52
CA VAL A 207 4.48 1.52 7.52
C VAL A 207 3.10 0.94 7.79
N GLY A 208 2.45 1.45 8.84
CA GLY A 208 1.03 1.19 9.04
C GLY A 208 0.19 2.27 8.38
N VAL A 209 -0.72 1.88 7.49
CA VAL A 209 -1.61 2.82 6.82
C VAL A 209 -3.05 2.60 7.27
N LEU A 210 -3.69 3.65 7.74
CA LEU A 210 -5.11 3.66 8.07
C LEU A 210 -5.86 4.58 7.10
N VAL A 211 -6.76 4.01 6.28
CA VAL A 211 -7.61 4.76 5.35
C VAL A 211 -9.00 4.90 5.94
N ARG A 212 -9.53 6.13 6.02
CA ARG A 212 -10.83 6.43 6.64
C ARG A 212 -11.65 7.43 5.82
N ASP A 213 -12.95 7.31 5.93
CA ASP A 213 -13.95 8.26 5.42
C ASP A 213 -14.59 9.12 6.53
N THR A 214 -13.83 9.38 7.59
CA THR A 214 -14.27 10.13 8.76
C THR A 214 -13.46 11.42 8.95
N THR A 215 -13.87 12.26 9.87
CA THR A 215 -13.10 13.48 10.23
C THR A 215 -11.72 13.11 10.76
N PRO A 216 -10.64 13.79 10.31
CA PRO A 216 -9.28 13.55 10.77
C PRO A 216 -9.10 13.68 12.29
N GLN A 217 -8.49 12.65 12.90
CA GLN A 217 -8.20 12.59 14.33
C GLN A 217 -6.80 12.04 14.56
N ALA A 218 -5.89 12.84 15.14
CA ALA A 218 -4.54 12.37 15.45
C ALA A 218 -4.54 11.13 16.38
N LYS A 219 -5.53 11.02 17.26
CA LYS A 219 -5.71 9.88 18.16
C LYS A 219 -5.94 8.54 17.45
N ASP A 220 -6.31 8.56 16.17
CA ASP A 220 -6.47 7.33 15.38
C ASP A 220 -5.18 6.53 15.27
N VAL A 221 -4.03 7.21 15.27
CA VAL A 221 -2.70 6.58 15.10
C VAL A 221 -1.74 6.89 16.25
N ALA A 222 -1.86 8.02 16.95
CA ALA A 222 -0.93 8.45 18.00
C ALA A 222 -0.79 7.40 19.13
N HIS A 223 -1.91 6.84 19.61
CA HIS A 223 -1.88 5.81 20.64
C HIS A 223 -1.08 4.56 20.21
N HIS A 224 -1.26 4.15 18.95
CA HIS A 224 -0.58 2.99 18.39
C HIS A 224 0.91 3.26 18.10
N ALA A 225 1.28 4.50 17.78
CA ALA A 225 2.67 4.90 17.68
C ALA A 225 3.40 4.68 19.02
N GLY A 226 2.82 5.15 20.13
CA GLY A 226 3.35 4.90 21.46
C GLY A 226 3.40 3.42 21.85
N ALA A 227 2.37 2.65 21.51
CA ALA A 227 2.32 1.21 21.79
C ALA A 227 3.36 0.40 20.98
N LEU A 228 3.61 0.77 19.72
CA LEU A 228 4.60 0.15 18.83
C LEU A 228 6.02 0.36 19.37
N SER A 229 6.34 1.55 19.90
CA SER A 229 7.67 1.85 20.41
C SER A 229 8.11 0.93 21.52
N GLY A 230 7.18 0.46 22.36
CA GLY A 230 7.47 -0.51 23.43
C GLY A 230 7.59 -1.97 22.96
N LYS A 231 7.26 -2.26 21.71
CA LYS A 231 7.19 -3.62 21.17
C LYS A 231 8.21 -3.91 20.07
N LEU A 232 8.75 -2.87 19.43
CA LEU A 232 9.62 -3.01 18.27
C LEU A 232 11.09 -2.78 18.63
N PRO A 233 12.01 -3.54 18.03
CA PRO A 233 13.44 -3.43 18.32
C PRO A 233 14.08 -2.12 17.78
N ASN A 234 13.46 -1.54 16.77
CA ASN A 234 13.88 -0.25 16.20
C ASN A 234 12.64 0.54 15.76
N VAL A 235 12.50 1.73 16.29
CA VAL A 235 11.36 2.61 16.01
C VAL A 235 11.64 3.60 14.88
N ASP A 236 12.91 3.85 14.55
CA ASP A 236 13.30 4.84 13.54
C ASP A 236 12.88 4.46 12.11
N CYS A 237 12.64 3.17 11.88
CA CYS A 237 12.16 2.62 10.61
C CYS A 237 10.68 2.25 10.66
N VAL A 238 9.91 2.81 11.60
CA VAL A 238 8.48 2.54 11.74
C VAL A 238 7.70 3.83 11.71
N SER A 239 6.68 3.89 10.87
CA SER A 239 5.81 5.05 10.80
C SER A 239 4.35 4.67 10.61
N LEU A 240 3.45 5.59 10.96
CA LEU A 240 2.01 5.46 10.75
C LEU A 240 1.50 6.58 9.86
N LEU A 241 0.71 6.22 8.86
CA LEU A 241 0.03 7.15 7.97
C LEU A 241 -1.48 6.98 8.13
N ALA A 242 -2.21 8.05 8.44
CA ALA A 242 -3.66 8.07 8.32
C ALA A 242 -4.05 8.91 7.10
N LEU A 243 -4.88 8.34 6.24
CA LEU A 243 -5.41 8.98 5.04
C LEU A 243 -6.92 9.11 5.18
N TYR A 244 -7.41 10.34 5.20
CA TYR A 244 -8.82 10.66 5.34
C TYR A 244 -9.42 11.10 4.02
N ILE A 245 -10.53 10.46 3.64
CA ILE A 245 -11.21 10.62 2.36
C ILE A 245 -12.60 11.19 2.62
N CYS A 246 -12.95 12.28 1.96
CA CYS A 246 -14.25 12.93 2.18
C CYS A 246 -15.43 12.20 1.52
N VAL A 247 -15.19 11.26 0.59
CA VAL A 247 -16.22 10.40 -0.01
C VAL A 247 -16.43 9.16 0.86
N PRO A 248 -17.67 8.81 1.23
CA PRO A 248 -17.96 7.62 2.03
C PRO A 248 -17.44 6.32 1.38
N ALA A 249 -16.82 5.43 2.17
CA ALA A 249 -16.17 4.22 1.67
C ALA A 249 -17.11 3.30 0.87
N LYS A 250 -18.35 3.18 1.30
CA LYS A 250 -19.40 2.43 0.57
C LYS A 250 -19.64 2.91 -0.87
N ASN A 251 -19.22 4.13 -1.20
CA ASN A 251 -19.36 4.72 -2.54
C ASN A 251 -18.09 4.61 -3.38
N TRP A 252 -16.94 4.18 -2.83
CA TRP A 252 -15.68 4.15 -3.57
C TRP A 252 -15.75 3.25 -4.80
N SER A 253 -16.36 2.09 -4.67
CA SER A 253 -16.53 1.15 -5.78
C SER A 253 -17.41 1.68 -6.92
N LEU A 254 -18.31 2.63 -6.64
CA LEU A 254 -19.10 3.31 -7.68
C LEU A 254 -18.24 4.23 -8.56
N HIS A 255 -17.14 4.74 -8.00
CA HIS A 255 -16.19 5.60 -8.69
C HIS A 255 -15.01 4.82 -9.29
N CYS A 256 -14.69 3.64 -8.73
CA CYS A 256 -13.69 2.71 -9.22
C CYS A 256 -14.34 1.56 -10.02
N THR A 257 -15.11 1.88 -11.05
CA THR A 257 -15.71 0.85 -11.93
C THR A 257 -14.62 0.12 -12.74
N PRO A 258 -14.85 -1.16 -13.16
CA PRO A 258 -13.92 -1.89 -14.02
C PRO A 258 -13.46 -1.12 -15.26
N LEU A 259 -12.27 -1.45 -15.73
CA LEU A 259 -11.66 -0.83 -16.94
C LEU A 259 -12.26 -1.42 -18.20
#